data_eadc21ce0611b013f9baa800155437eb
#
_entry.id   eadc21ce0611b013f9baa800155437eb
#
_cell.length_a   1.000
_cell.length_b   1.000
_cell.length_c   1.000
_cell.angle_alpha   90.00
_cell.angle_beta   90.00
_cell.angle_gamma   90.00
#
_symmetry.space_group_name_H-M   'P 1'
#
loop_
_entity.id
_entity.type
_entity.pdbx_description
1 polymer ?
#
loop_
_entity_poly.entity_id
_entity_poly.type
_entity_poly.pdbx_seq_one_letter_code
_entity_poly.pdbx_strand_id
1 'polypeptide(L)'
;MRLDVPSAQPWDTAYPNLYLCRAVLRGDGGEVLDEAVHRFGFRTAEFRADGFYLNGERTFLRGLNRHQCYPYIGYAAPKSLQVEDARILKQELGCNAVRTSHYPQSRHFIDACDELGLLVFTEIPGWQHIGDDAWKRQAVENVREMVTQYRNHPSIILWGVRINESLDDDGLYAETNALAHALDPTRATSGVRYLEKSSLLEDVYAYNDFSHSGDNPGAK
;
A
#
# COMPACT_ATOMS: atom_id res chain seq x y z
N MET A 1 -4.93 17.13 18.63
CA MET A 1 -3.63 17.52 19.23
C MET A 1 -2.60 17.53 18.10
N ARG A 2 -1.77 18.57 18.02
CA ARG A 2 -0.66 18.65 17.05
C ARG A 2 0.64 18.67 17.83
N LEU A 3 1.61 17.88 17.38
CA LEU A 3 2.96 17.82 17.96
C LEU A 3 3.95 18.17 16.85
N ASP A 4 4.87 19.09 17.14
CA ASP A 4 5.94 19.43 16.22
C ASP A 4 7.20 18.64 16.59
N VAL A 5 7.82 17.99 15.60
CA VAL A 5 9.04 17.19 15.74
C VAL A 5 10.13 17.78 14.84
N PRO A 6 10.80 18.88 15.28
CA PRO A 6 11.64 19.70 14.40
C PRO A 6 12.90 18.99 13.89
N SER A 7 13.31 17.89 14.49
CA SER A 7 14.50 17.11 14.10
C SER A 7 14.15 15.75 13.54
N ALA A 8 12.93 15.57 13.03
CA ALA A 8 12.51 14.29 12.47
C ALA A 8 13.39 13.93 11.27
N GLN A 9 13.96 12.72 11.32
CA GLN A 9 14.65 12.14 10.18
C GLN A 9 13.61 11.46 9.28
N PRO A 10 13.58 11.76 7.98
CA PRO A 10 12.61 11.12 7.09
C PRO A 10 12.88 9.62 6.96
N TRP A 11 11.81 8.87 6.75
CA TRP A 11 11.86 7.48 6.35
C TRP A 11 12.10 7.41 4.84
N ASP A 12 13.05 6.61 4.40
CA ASP A 12 13.28 6.30 3.01
C ASP A 12 13.74 4.84 2.81
N THR A 13 14.06 4.49 1.56
CA THR A 13 14.45 3.11 1.22
C THR A 13 15.86 2.74 1.64
N ALA A 14 16.72 3.70 1.96
CA ALA A 14 18.10 3.48 2.44
C ALA A 14 18.18 3.67 3.95
N TYR A 15 17.43 4.63 4.48
CA TYR A 15 17.39 4.97 5.91
C TYR A 15 15.94 4.95 6.41
N PRO A 16 15.40 3.75 6.73
CA PRO A 16 14.00 3.58 7.13
C PRO A 16 13.76 4.01 8.58
N ASN A 17 13.90 5.31 8.85
CA ASN A 17 13.75 5.89 10.18
C ASN A 17 12.31 5.78 10.67
N LEU A 18 12.10 5.12 11.81
CA LEU A 18 10.81 4.87 12.41
C LEU A 18 10.71 5.50 13.79
N TYR A 19 9.52 5.95 14.14
CA TYR A 19 9.17 6.57 15.40
C TYR A 19 8.04 5.81 16.09
N LEU A 20 7.96 5.95 17.41
CA LEU A 20 6.87 5.43 18.22
C LEU A 20 6.04 6.59 18.78
N CYS A 21 4.74 6.56 18.51
CA CYS A 21 3.77 7.41 19.18
C CYS A 21 3.16 6.61 20.33
N ARG A 22 3.39 7.05 21.55
CA ARG A 22 2.81 6.47 22.75
C ARG A 22 1.70 7.38 23.26
N ALA A 23 0.48 6.88 23.26
CA ALA A 23 -0.67 7.55 23.87
C ALA A 23 -1.00 6.88 25.20
N VAL A 24 -1.13 7.67 26.25
CA VAL A 24 -1.44 7.17 27.59
C VAL A 24 -2.69 7.88 28.10
N LEU A 25 -3.73 7.12 28.40
CA LEU A 25 -4.93 7.60 29.06
C LEU A 25 -4.73 7.52 30.57
N ARG A 26 -4.96 8.64 31.26
CA ARG A 26 -4.86 8.69 32.74
C ARG A 26 -6.17 9.09 33.33
N GLY A 27 -6.47 8.53 34.50
CA GLY A 27 -7.58 8.93 35.38
C GLY A 27 -7.29 10.23 36.13
N ASP A 28 -8.30 10.74 36.85
CA ASP A 28 -8.20 11.99 37.61
C ASP A 28 -7.15 11.93 38.73
N GLY A 29 -6.85 10.75 39.25
CA GLY A 29 -5.80 10.49 40.24
C GLY A 29 -4.40 10.34 39.64
N GLY A 30 -4.26 10.43 38.29
CA GLY A 30 -3.01 10.28 37.56
C GLY A 30 -2.61 8.83 37.24
N GLU A 31 -3.41 7.84 37.67
CA GLU A 31 -3.22 6.42 37.33
C GLU A 31 -3.38 6.18 35.83
N VAL A 32 -2.62 5.23 35.28
CA VAL A 32 -2.73 4.83 33.89
C VAL A 32 -3.94 3.93 33.72
N LEU A 33 -4.90 4.36 32.90
CA LEU A 33 -6.11 3.59 32.60
C LEU A 33 -5.93 2.74 31.33
N ASP A 34 -5.21 3.29 30.32
CA ASP A 34 -4.96 2.59 29.06
C ASP A 34 -3.71 3.15 28.38
N GLU A 35 -3.11 2.36 27.50
CA GLU A 35 -1.94 2.73 26.74
C GLU A 35 -1.99 2.15 25.31
N ALA A 36 -1.68 2.96 24.32
CA ALA A 36 -1.50 2.52 22.94
C ALA A 36 -0.16 3.01 22.38
N VAL A 37 0.53 2.14 21.67
CA VAL A 37 1.78 2.46 20.99
C VAL A 37 1.63 2.17 19.49
N HIS A 38 1.91 3.18 18.66
CA HIS A 38 1.87 3.07 17.20
C HIS A 38 3.22 3.44 16.62
N ARG A 39 3.71 2.61 15.70
CA ARG A 39 4.91 2.87 14.92
C ARG A 39 4.53 3.61 13.63
N PHE A 40 5.35 4.59 13.24
CA PHE A 40 5.15 5.36 12.02
C PHE A 40 6.49 5.95 11.54
N GLY A 41 6.50 6.55 10.35
CA GLY A 41 7.64 7.27 9.80
C GLY A 41 7.20 8.56 9.11
N PHE A 42 8.06 9.58 9.11
CA PHE A 42 7.84 10.81 8.37
C PHE A 42 8.38 10.67 6.94
N ARG A 43 7.55 10.92 5.95
CA ARG A 43 7.98 10.95 4.55
C ARG A 43 6.98 11.72 3.69
N THR A 44 7.40 12.17 2.52
CA THR A 44 6.53 12.57 1.42
C THR A 44 6.64 11.55 0.28
N ALA A 45 5.52 11.22 -0.34
CA ALA A 45 5.45 10.31 -1.48
C ALA A 45 4.52 10.93 -2.53
N GLU A 46 5.07 11.26 -3.69
CA GLU A 46 4.35 12.00 -4.72
C GLU A 46 4.51 11.32 -6.08
N PHE A 47 3.39 11.13 -6.76
CA PHE A 47 3.37 10.75 -8.18
C PHE A 47 3.20 12.01 -9.02
N ARG A 48 4.14 12.31 -9.89
CA ARG A 48 4.16 13.45 -10.80
C ARG A 48 4.15 12.97 -12.24
N ALA A 49 3.93 13.87 -13.20
CA ALA A 49 3.87 13.51 -14.62
C ALA A 49 5.17 12.85 -15.14
N ASP A 50 6.31 13.11 -14.50
CA ASP A 50 7.63 12.62 -14.87
C ASP A 50 8.15 11.48 -13.98
N GLY A 51 7.38 11.03 -12.98
CA GLY A 51 7.74 9.89 -12.15
C GLY A 51 7.31 9.98 -10.70
N PHE A 52 7.79 9.03 -9.91
CA PHE A 52 7.57 8.96 -8.47
C PHE A 52 8.70 9.67 -7.72
N TYR A 53 8.32 10.41 -6.66
CA TYR A 53 9.24 11.15 -5.79
C TYR A 53 9.04 10.73 -4.33
N LEU A 54 10.14 10.36 -3.68
CA LEU A 54 10.19 10.07 -2.25
C LEU A 54 11.02 11.17 -1.58
N ASN A 55 10.44 11.88 -0.61
CA ASN A 55 11.08 13.02 0.08
C ASN A 55 11.66 14.09 -0.87
N GLY A 56 10.99 14.31 -2.01
CA GLY A 56 11.42 15.26 -3.03
C GLY A 56 12.45 14.73 -4.02
N GLU A 57 12.97 13.52 -3.84
CA GLU A 57 13.92 12.88 -4.75
C GLU A 57 13.25 11.90 -5.69
N ARG A 58 13.54 12.03 -6.99
CA ARG A 58 12.99 11.14 -8.01
C ARG A 58 13.50 9.72 -7.79
N THR A 59 12.57 8.79 -7.61
CA THR A 59 12.87 7.39 -7.28
C THR A 59 12.27 6.47 -8.34
N PHE A 60 13.09 5.64 -8.97
CA PHE A 60 12.63 4.63 -9.89
C PHE A 60 12.16 3.39 -9.13
N LEU A 61 10.88 3.02 -9.27
CA LEU A 61 10.29 1.86 -8.59
C LEU A 61 10.68 0.56 -9.31
N ARG A 62 11.32 -0.35 -8.60
CA ARG A 62 11.71 -1.67 -9.08
C ARG A 62 11.25 -2.72 -8.09
N GLY A 63 10.37 -3.60 -8.51
CA GLY A 63 9.77 -4.55 -7.60
C GLY A 63 9.08 -5.72 -8.28
N LEU A 64 8.50 -6.54 -7.45
CA LEU A 64 7.77 -7.74 -7.86
C LEU A 64 6.36 -7.72 -7.28
N ASN A 65 5.48 -8.51 -7.90
CA ASN A 65 4.19 -8.87 -7.32
C ASN A 65 4.40 -10.00 -6.31
N ARG A 66 3.82 -9.86 -5.12
CA ARG A 66 3.90 -10.88 -4.09
C ARG A 66 2.53 -11.43 -3.73
N HIS A 67 2.41 -12.76 -3.71
CA HIS A 67 1.34 -13.49 -3.04
C HIS A 67 1.85 -14.05 -1.72
N GLN A 68 1.08 -13.96 -0.63
CA GLN A 68 1.48 -14.48 0.68
C GLN A 68 1.14 -15.95 0.86
N CYS A 69 1.45 -16.79 -0.11
CA CYS A 69 1.18 -18.21 -0.02
C CYS A 69 2.45 -19.04 -0.09
N TYR A 70 2.48 -20.11 0.70
CA TYR A 70 3.57 -21.07 0.76
C TYR A 70 3.09 -22.48 0.47
N PRO A 71 3.96 -23.34 -0.10
CA PRO A 71 3.65 -24.75 -0.25
C PRO A 71 3.22 -25.37 1.09
N TYR A 72 2.22 -26.23 1.05
CA TYR A 72 1.64 -27.01 2.15
C TYR A 72 0.82 -26.21 3.17
N ILE A 73 1.08 -24.92 3.40
CA ILE A 73 0.40 -24.10 4.41
C ILE A 73 -0.49 -23.00 3.81
N GLY A 74 -0.41 -22.75 2.50
CA GLY A 74 -1.19 -21.72 1.84
C GLY A 74 -0.97 -20.33 2.46
N TYR A 75 -2.05 -19.64 2.79
CA TYR A 75 -2.00 -18.30 3.41
C TYR A 75 -1.71 -18.30 4.91
N ALA A 76 -1.64 -19.46 5.56
CA ALA A 76 -1.31 -19.58 6.98
C ALA A 76 0.19 -19.40 7.26
N ALA A 77 0.88 -18.58 6.47
CA ALA A 77 2.30 -18.29 6.61
C ALA A 77 2.58 -17.54 7.91
N PRO A 78 3.44 -18.09 8.82
CA PRO A 78 3.73 -17.46 10.10
C PRO A 78 4.56 -16.18 9.93
N LYS A 79 4.67 -15.39 10.99
CA LYS A 79 5.44 -14.13 11.02
C LYS A 79 6.84 -14.28 10.43
N SER A 80 7.54 -15.35 10.77
CA SER A 80 8.91 -15.59 10.28
C SER A 80 9.02 -15.65 8.76
N LEU A 81 8.07 -16.31 8.08
CA LEU A 81 8.03 -16.38 6.63
C LEU A 81 7.63 -15.03 6.00
N GLN A 82 6.73 -14.28 6.65
CA GLN A 82 6.34 -12.95 6.19
C GLN A 82 7.53 -11.98 6.21
N VAL A 83 8.33 -12.02 7.28
CA VAL A 83 9.53 -11.19 7.44
C VAL A 83 10.63 -11.65 6.45
N GLU A 84 10.78 -12.96 6.26
CA GLU A 84 11.79 -13.51 5.35
C GLU A 84 11.51 -13.12 3.89
N ASP A 85 10.27 -13.12 3.45
CA ASP A 85 9.92 -12.66 2.09
C ASP A 85 10.32 -11.20 1.88
N ALA A 86 10.04 -10.32 2.85
CA ALA A 86 10.44 -8.91 2.76
C ALA A 86 11.97 -8.77 2.71
N ARG A 87 12.69 -9.57 3.50
CA ARG A 87 14.16 -9.61 3.50
C ARG A 87 14.73 -10.05 2.15
N ILE A 88 14.18 -11.13 1.58
CA ILE A 88 14.59 -11.64 0.26
C ILE A 88 14.36 -10.57 -0.82
N LEU A 89 13.18 -9.97 -0.87
CA LEU A 89 12.85 -8.92 -1.82
C LEU A 89 13.84 -7.75 -1.74
N LYS A 90 14.11 -7.29 -0.52
CA LYS A 90 14.98 -6.12 -0.31
C LYS A 90 16.45 -6.43 -0.47
N GLN A 91 16.95 -7.46 0.21
CA GLN A 91 18.39 -7.68 0.40
C GLN A 91 18.99 -8.61 -0.65
N GLU A 92 18.25 -9.62 -1.13
CA GLU A 92 18.76 -10.57 -2.11
C GLU A 92 18.42 -10.17 -3.55
N LEU A 93 17.16 -9.73 -3.79
CA LEU A 93 16.70 -9.36 -5.12
C LEU A 93 16.92 -7.87 -5.45
N GLY A 94 17.29 -7.05 -4.46
CA GLY A 94 17.56 -5.62 -4.65
C GLY A 94 16.31 -4.80 -5.03
N CYS A 95 15.12 -5.30 -4.71
CA CYS A 95 13.88 -4.55 -4.91
C CYS A 95 13.80 -3.34 -3.97
N ASN A 96 13.22 -2.24 -4.45
CA ASN A 96 12.85 -1.12 -3.59
C ASN A 96 11.33 -0.97 -3.44
N ALA A 97 10.56 -1.76 -4.19
CA ALA A 97 9.10 -1.76 -4.15
C ALA A 97 8.54 -3.18 -4.22
N VAL A 98 7.32 -3.37 -3.74
CA VAL A 98 6.54 -4.59 -3.87
C VAL A 98 5.05 -4.25 -4.04
N ARG A 99 4.36 -4.99 -4.88
CA ARG A 99 2.91 -4.98 -4.97
C ARG A 99 2.34 -6.18 -4.24
N THR A 100 1.39 -5.97 -3.33
CA THR A 100 0.72 -7.05 -2.59
C THR A 100 -0.47 -7.57 -3.39
N SER A 101 -0.20 -8.44 -4.35
CA SER A 101 -1.19 -9.03 -5.27
C SER A 101 -2.04 -10.09 -4.59
N HIS A 102 -3.34 -10.08 -4.64
CA HIS A 102 -4.31 -9.04 -5.05
C HIS A 102 -5.23 -8.83 -3.85
N TYR A 103 -4.67 -8.46 -2.71
CA TYR A 103 -5.34 -8.33 -1.41
C TYR A 103 -4.39 -7.68 -0.38
N PRO A 104 -4.90 -7.07 0.69
CA PRO A 104 -4.08 -6.66 1.82
C PRO A 104 -3.38 -7.89 2.42
N GLN A 105 -2.07 -7.79 2.60
CA GLN A 105 -1.28 -8.91 3.13
C GLN A 105 -0.99 -8.73 4.62
N SER A 106 -0.40 -9.77 5.23
CA SER A 106 -0.11 -9.83 6.64
C SER A 106 0.56 -8.55 7.16
N ARG A 107 0.08 -8.05 8.30
CA ARG A 107 0.70 -6.92 9.01
C ARG A 107 2.19 -7.16 9.27
N HIS A 108 2.59 -8.39 9.55
CA HIS A 108 4.00 -8.72 9.77
C HIS A 108 4.89 -8.49 8.53
N PHE A 109 4.33 -8.68 7.32
CA PHE A 109 5.01 -8.34 6.10
C PHE A 109 5.14 -6.82 5.92
N ILE A 110 4.07 -6.07 6.16
CA ILE A 110 4.09 -4.60 6.06
C ILE A 110 5.00 -3.98 7.12
N ASP A 111 4.97 -4.51 8.36
CA ASP A 111 5.91 -4.11 9.42
C ASP A 111 7.38 -4.31 8.99
N ALA A 112 7.68 -5.43 8.34
CA ALA A 112 9.02 -5.70 7.81
C ALA A 112 9.38 -4.78 6.64
N CYS A 113 8.42 -4.43 5.77
CA CYS A 113 8.63 -3.43 4.72
C CYS A 113 8.98 -2.05 5.30
N ASP A 114 8.30 -1.64 6.38
CA ASP A 114 8.65 -0.40 7.10
C ASP A 114 10.08 -0.44 7.64
N GLU A 115 10.50 -1.55 8.24
CA GLU A 115 11.82 -1.73 8.85
C GLU A 115 12.96 -1.83 7.83
N LEU A 116 12.67 -2.40 6.66
CA LEU A 116 13.67 -2.64 5.62
C LEU A 116 13.74 -1.53 4.56
N GLY A 117 12.80 -0.59 4.57
CA GLY A 117 12.74 0.44 3.53
C GLY A 117 12.26 -0.11 2.18
N LEU A 118 11.23 -0.96 2.19
CA LEU A 118 10.61 -1.51 0.99
C LEU A 118 9.27 -0.83 0.74
N LEU A 119 9.14 -0.10 -0.36
CA LEU A 119 7.92 0.59 -0.75
C LEU A 119 6.81 -0.39 -1.11
N VAL A 120 5.56 -0.09 -0.75
CA VAL A 120 4.43 -0.99 -0.92
C VAL A 120 3.31 -0.34 -1.71
N PHE A 121 2.85 -1.02 -2.75
CA PHE A 121 1.58 -0.83 -3.38
C PHE A 121 0.63 -1.93 -2.86
N THR A 122 -0.33 -1.57 -2.01
CA THR A 122 -1.32 -2.52 -1.48
C THR A 122 -2.68 -2.28 -2.10
N GLU A 123 -3.49 -3.33 -2.25
CA GLU A 123 -4.75 -3.27 -2.96
C GLU A 123 -5.87 -4.05 -2.25
N ILE A 124 -7.12 -3.67 -2.52
CA ILE A 124 -8.30 -4.40 -2.02
C ILE A 124 -8.38 -5.80 -2.62
N PRO A 125 -9.02 -6.77 -1.92
CA PRO A 125 -9.10 -8.14 -2.41
C PRO A 125 -10.02 -8.25 -3.63
N GLY A 126 -9.55 -8.98 -4.65
CA GLY A 126 -10.35 -9.32 -5.82
C GLY A 126 -9.53 -9.48 -7.09
N TRP A 127 -10.07 -10.26 -8.01
CA TRP A 127 -9.48 -10.54 -9.31
C TRP A 127 -10.54 -10.71 -10.36
N GLN A 128 -10.53 -9.85 -11.39
CA GLN A 128 -11.38 -9.82 -12.59
C GLN A 128 -12.89 -9.67 -12.36
N HIS A 129 -13.44 -10.22 -11.29
CA HIS A 129 -14.86 -10.25 -11.04
C HIS A 129 -15.36 -8.99 -10.32
N ILE A 130 -16.49 -8.46 -10.81
CA ILE A 130 -17.31 -7.45 -10.14
C ILE A 130 -18.70 -8.09 -9.94
N GLY A 131 -19.13 -8.15 -8.69
CA GLY A 131 -20.41 -8.76 -8.33
C GLY A 131 -21.59 -7.77 -8.35
N ASP A 132 -22.64 -8.18 -7.65
CA ASP A 132 -23.85 -7.38 -7.48
C ASP A 132 -23.66 -6.18 -6.53
N ASP A 133 -24.72 -5.43 -6.25
CA ASP A 133 -24.66 -4.26 -5.37
C ASP A 133 -24.24 -4.61 -3.94
N ALA A 134 -24.55 -5.80 -3.44
CA ALA A 134 -24.11 -6.21 -2.11
C ALA A 134 -22.60 -6.46 -2.09
N TRP A 135 -22.08 -7.09 -3.12
CA TRP A 135 -20.66 -7.29 -3.32
C TRP A 135 -19.91 -5.95 -3.50
N LYS A 136 -20.46 -5.02 -4.28
CA LYS A 136 -19.87 -3.67 -4.47
C LYS A 136 -19.78 -2.90 -3.16
N ARG A 137 -20.82 -2.92 -2.34
CA ARG A 137 -20.77 -2.33 -0.98
C ARG A 137 -19.66 -2.94 -0.12
N GLN A 138 -19.46 -4.26 -0.20
CA GLN A 138 -18.38 -4.93 0.50
C GLN A 138 -16.99 -4.50 -0.04
N ALA A 139 -16.85 -4.33 -1.36
CA ALA A 139 -15.60 -3.84 -1.96
C ALA A 139 -15.26 -2.42 -1.48
N VAL A 140 -16.25 -1.53 -1.36
CA VAL A 140 -16.07 -0.19 -0.77
C VAL A 140 -15.65 -0.29 0.70
N GLU A 141 -16.28 -1.19 1.48
CA GLU A 141 -15.88 -1.40 2.88
C GLU A 141 -14.46 -1.98 3.00
N ASN A 142 -14.04 -2.85 2.10
CA ASN A 142 -12.66 -3.34 2.05
C ASN A 142 -11.65 -2.20 1.86
N VAL A 143 -11.98 -1.14 1.10
CA VAL A 143 -11.14 0.07 1.01
C VAL A 143 -11.04 0.75 2.38
N ARG A 144 -12.19 0.91 3.07
CA ARG A 144 -12.22 1.51 4.42
C ARG A 144 -11.33 0.77 5.39
N GLU A 145 -11.49 -0.55 5.44
CA GLU A 145 -10.72 -1.41 6.33
C GLU A 145 -9.22 -1.35 6.00
N MET A 146 -8.85 -1.50 4.73
CA MET A 146 -7.46 -1.44 4.28
C MET A 146 -6.79 -0.12 4.66
N VAL A 147 -7.38 1.00 4.31
CA VAL A 147 -6.79 2.33 4.58
C VAL A 147 -6.72 2.58 6.09
N THR A 148 -7.78 2.28 6.84
CA THR A 148 -7.82 2.49 8.29
C THR A 148 -6.76 1.66 9.00
N GLN A 149 -6.57 0.41 8.59
CA GLN A 149 -5.62 -0.52 9.20
C GLN A 149 -4.17 -0.11 8.91
N TYR A 150 -3.88 0.37 7.70
CA TYR A 150 -2.49 0.48 7.22
C TYR A 150 -1.99 1.92 7.03
N ARG A 151 -2.80 2.97 7.19
CA ARG A 151 -2.40 4.37 6.90
C ARG A 151 -1.22 4.89 7.71
N ASN A 152 -0.85 4.25 8.82
CA ASN A 152 0.31 4.65 9.62
C ASN A 152 1.63 4.00 9.17
N HIS A 153 1.60 3.09 8.18
CA HIS A 153 2.80 2.45 7.64
C HIS A 153 3.46 3.35 6.59
N PRO A 154 4.71 3.84 6.82
CA PRO A 154 5.39 4.72 5.87
C PRO A 154 5.77 4.02 4.58
N SER A 155 5.96 2.70 4.59
CA SER A 155 6.27 1.91 3.39
C SER A 155 5.17 1.96 2.34
N ILE A 156 3.89 2.06 2.74
CA ILE A 156 2.78 2.13 1.79
C ILE A 156 2.76 3.50 1.12
N ILE A 157 2.86 3.51 -0.21
CA ILE A 157 2.89 4.72 -1.03
C ILE A 157 1.69 4.84 -1.97
N LEU A 158 0.93 3.75 -2.16
CA LEU A 158 -0.14 3.69 -3.16
C LEU A 158 -1.26 2.77 -2.67
N TRP A 159 -2.50 3.26 -2.73
CA TRP A 159 -3.70 2.50 -2.44
C TRP A 159 -4.30 1.92 -3.71
N GLY A 160 -4.37 0.61 -3.83
CA GLY A 160 -5.10 -0.09 -4.88
C GLY A 160 -6.59 -0.16 -4.56
N VAL A 161 -7.35 0.71 -5.19
CA VAL A 161 -8.79 0.88 -4.93
C VAL A 161 -9.68 0.27 -5.99
N ARG A 162 -9.07 -0.46 -6.95
CA ARG A 162 -9.72 -1.12 -8.06
C ARG A 162 -9.44 -2.63 -7.99
N ILE A 163 -10.44 -3.43 -8.37
CA ILE A 163 -10.27 -4.89 -8.50
C ILE A 163 -9.28 -5.18 -9.64
N ASN A 164 -8.24 -5.96 -9.32
CA ASN A 164 -7.23 -6.32 -10.30
C ASN A 164 -7.85 -6.94 -11.56
N GLU A 165 -7.44 -6.45 -12.72
CA GLU A 165 -7.88 -6.94 -14.04
C GLU A 165 -9.40 -6.97 -14.26
N SER A 166 -10.17 -6.20 -13.54
CA SER A 166 -11.60 -6.07 -13.81
C SER A 166 -11.88 -5.20 -15.02
N LEU A 167 -13.07 -5.35 -15.58
CA LEU A 167 -13.64 -4.37 -16.48
C LEU A 167 -13.92 -3.06 -15.74
N ASP A 168 -14.20 -1.98 -16.50
CA ASP A 168 -14.58 -0.71 -15.93
C ASP A 168 -15.95 -0.78 -15.25
N ASP A 169 -16.02 -0.18 -14.08
CA ASP A 169 -17.26 0.15 -13.36
C ASP A 169 -17.04 1.52 -12.71
N ASP A 170 -17.32 2.56 -13.49
CA ASP A 170 -17.00 3.93 -13.10
C ASP A 170 -17.72 4.36 -11.82
N GLY A 171 -18.93 3.83 -11.58
CA GLY A 171 -19.67 4.11 -10.34
C GLY A 171 -18.94 3.56 -9.12
N LEU A 172 -18.54 2.30 -9.15
CA LEU A 172 -17.82 1.63 -8.07
C LEU A 172 -16.45 2.31 -7.84
N TYR A 173 -15.70 2.55 -8.92
CA TYR A 173 -14.33 3.06 -8.78
C TYR A 173 -14.25 4.54 -8.44
N ALA A 174 -15.25 5.34 -8.81
CA ALA A 174 -15.37 6.70 -8.29
C ALA A 174 -15.62 6.72 -6.78
N GLU A 175 -16.46 5.80 -6.26
CA GLU A 175 -16.76 5.70 -4.84
C GLU A 175 -15.54 5.20 -4.03
N THR A 176 -14.88 4.13 -4.48
CA THR A 176 -13.69 3.59 -3.79
C THR A 176 -12.54 4.59 -3.76
N ASN A 177 -12.32 5.31 -4.86
CA ASN A 177 -11.30 6.37 -4.94
C ASN A 177 -11.61 7.53 -3.98
N ALA A 178 -12.84 8.04 -4.00
CA ALA A 178 -13.26 9.13 -3.12
C ALA A 178 -13.14 8.74 -1.64
N LEU A 179 -13.50 7.51 -1.28
CA LEU A 179 -13.38 7.00 0.09
C LEU A 179 -11.91 6.91 0.54
N ALA A 180 -11.02 6.40 -0.31
CA ALA A 180 -9.60 6.31 0.03
C ALA A 180 -9.00 7.69 0.33
N HIS A 181 -9.28 8.69 -0.52
CA HIS A 181 -8.85 10.08 -0.30
C HIS A 181 -9.46 10.72 0.94
N ALA A 182 -10.73 10.42 1.24
CA ALA A 182 -11.37 10.93 2.46
C ALA A 182 -10.74 10.38 3.74
N LEU A 183 -10.23 9.14 3.70
CA LEU A 183 -9.58 8.47 4.84
C LEU A 183 -8.09 8.79 4.93
N ASP A 184 -7.43 8.99 3.80
CA ASP A 184 -6.01 9.32 3.72
C ASP A 184 -5.70 10.22 2.50
N PRO A 185 -5.69 11.54 2.68
CA PRO A 185 -5.37 12.49 1.63
C PRO A 185 -3.86 12.58 1.31
N THR A 186 -3.03 11.77 1.94
CA THR A 186 -1.56 11.85 1.82
C THR A 186 -0.97 10.87 0.82
N ARG A 187 -1.77 9.91 0.33
CA ARG A 187 -1.33 8.90 -0.63
C ARG A 187 -2.18 8.94 -1.89
N ALA A 188 -1.51 8.66 -2.99
CA ALA A 188 -2.16 8.45 -4.27
C ALA A 188 -2.92 7.11 -4.32
N THR A 189 -3.88 7.03 -5.24
CA THR A 189 -4.67 5.84 -5.54
C THR A 189 -4.32 5.27 -6.90
N SER A 190 -4.56 3.98 -7.10
CA SER A 190 -4.36 3.26 -8.36
C SER A 190 -5.23 2.01 -8.43
N GLY A 191 -5.10 1.29 -9.53
CA GLY A 191 -5.68 -0.02 -9.71
C GLY A 191 -5.19 -0.62 -11.01
N VAL A 192 -4.80 -1.90 -10.98
CA VAL A 192 -4.19 -2.56 -12.14
C VAL A 192 -5.26 -3.11 -13.07
N ARG A 193 -5.28 -2.59 -14.27
CA ARG A 193 -6.24 -2.91 -15.33
C ARG A 193 -5.78 -4.10 -16.16
N TYR A 194 -6.74 -4.83 -16.70
CA TYR A 194 -6.47 -5.84 -17.71
C TYR A 194 -6.18 -5.20 -19.07
N LEU A 195 -6.99 -4.21 -19.43
CA LEU A 195 -6.88 -3.51 -20.71
C LEU A 195 -6.04 -2.24 -20.56
N GLU A 196 -5.21 -1.95 -21.57
CA GLU A 196 -4.47 -0.70 -21.67
C GLU A 196 -5.41 0.52 -21.75
N LYS A 197 -6.54 0.37 -22.46
CA LYS A 197 -7.56 1.41 -22.58
C LYS A 197 -8.70 1.18 -21.61
N SER A 198 -8.79 2.01 -20.59
CA SER A 198 -9.76 1.94 -19.51
C SER A 198 -9.94 3.32 -18.91
N SER A 199 -11.03 3.54 -18.18
CA SER A 199 -11.28 4.79 -17.44
C SER A 199 -10.18 5.06 -16.42
N LEU A 200 -9.73 6.31 -16.31
CA LEU A 200 -8.84 6.78 -15.26
C LEU A 200 -9.65 7.61 -14.25
N LEU A 201 -9.88 7.05 -13.07
CA LEU A 201 -10.55 7.69 -11.95
C LEU A 201 -9.61 7.85 -10.75
N GLU A 202 -8.54 7.08 -10.74
CA GLU A 202 -7.47 7.09 -9.75
C GLU A 202 -6.35 8.05 -10.16
N ASP A 203 -5.43 8.36 -9.26
CA ASP A 203 -4.32 9.29 -9.52
C ASP A 203 -3.24 8.69 -10.42
N VAL A 204 -3.02 7.37 -10.35
CA VAL A 204 -1.97 6.67 -11.07
C VAL A 204 -2.55 5.60 -11.97
N TYR A 205 -2.27 5.70 -13.27
CA TYR A 205 -2.70 4.71 -14.25
C TYR A 205 -1.77 3.49 -14.21
N ALA A 206 -2.31 2.32 -13.87
CA ALA A 206 -1.58 1.06 -13.91
C ALA A 206 -2.36 0.01 -14.70
N TYR A 207 -1.66 -0.80 -15.47
CA TYR A 207 -2.23 -1.91 -16.24
C TYR A 207 -1.21 -3.06 -16.36
N ASN A 208 -1.71 -4.24 -16.69
CA ASN A 208 -0.84 -5.37 -16.99
C ASN A 208 -0.36 -5.30 -18.43
N ASP A 209 0.94 -5.27 -18.60
CA ASP A 209 1.58 -5.43 -19.92
C ASP A 209 1.93 -6.91 -20.11
N PHE A 210 1.22 -7.56 -21.01
CA PHE A 210 1.43 -8.96 -21.38
C PHE A 210 2.28 -9.13 -22.66
N SER A 211 2.89 -8.07 -23.16
CA SER A 211 3.76 -8.18 -24.34
C SER A 211 5.06 -8.88 -23.98
N HIS A 212 5.26 -10.07 -24.55
CA HIS A 212 6.43 -10.91 -24.28
C HIS A 212 7.45 -10.89 -25.43
N SER A 213 7.17 -10.17 -26.51
CA SER A 213 7.98 -10.16 -27.73
C SER A 213 9.05 -9.07 -27.77
N GLY A 214 9.12 -8.23 -26.76
CA GLY A 214 9.96 -7.02 -26.79
C GLY A 214 9.36 -5.86 -27.60
N ASP A 215 8.32 -6.13 -28.36
CA ASP A 215 7.48 -5.13 -29.03
C ASP A 215 6.46 -4.61 -28.04
N ASN A 216 6.93 -3.93 -27.01
CA ASN A 216 6.03 -3.24 -26.09
C ASN A 216 5.30 -2.16 -26.90
N PRO A 217 3.96 -2.26 -27.13
CA PRO A 217 3.21 -1.19 -27.76
C PRO A 217 3.28 0.12 -26.97
N GLY A 218 4.01 0.10 -25.88
CA GLY A 218 4.31 1.24 -25.04
C GLY A 218 3.07 1.78 -24.32
N ALA A 219 3.21 2.16 -23.10
CA ALA A 219 2.32 3.15 -22.50
C ALA A 219 2.49 4.43 -23.34
N LYS A 220 1.58 4.65 -24.26
CA LYS A 220 1.53 5.85 -25.11
C LYS A 220 0.64 6.88 -24.44
#